data_4f3c3e511a8777039d6a4e69888bbe5c
#
_entry.id   4f3c3e511a8777039d6a4e69888bbe5c
#
_cell.length_a   1.000
_cell.length_b   1.000
_cell.length_c   1.000
_cell.angle_alpha   90.00
_cell.angle_beta   90.00
_cell.angle_gamma   90.00
#
_symmetry.space_group_name_H-M   'P 1'
#
loop_
_entity.id
_entity.type
_entity.pdbx_description
1 polymer ?
#
loop_
_entity_poly.entity_id
_entity_poly.type
_entity_poly.pdbx_seq_one_letter_code
_entity_poly.pdbx_strand_id
1 'polypeptide(L)'
;MKTKNTKTVRQLVLAALFLALAFVLPLLTGQVPKVGNMLCPMHFPVLLCGFVLGGPWGLAVGFAAPLLRSVLFGMPPMFPVAISMAFELATYGLVSGLLWRRAKHNLPALYAVLLAAMVSGRIVWGIVRFVLAGLTGGSFPFSAFLSGALFTAVPGIVAQLVLIPLLLTALQKAGFAD
;
A
#
# COMPACT_ATOMS: atom_id res chain seq x y z
N MET A 1 5.48 -32.53 8.45
CA MET A 1 4.41 -31.88 7.65
C MET A 1 3.54 -30.90 8.44
N LYS A 2 3.26 -31.08 9.74
CA LYS A 2 2.42 -30.16 10.56
C LYS A 2 2.93 -28.70 10.64
N THR A 3 4.24 -28.46 10.74
CA THR A 3 4.81 -27.12 10.94
C THR A 3 4.67 -26.18 9.72
N LYS A 4 4.68 -26.73 8.50
CA LYS A 4 4.55 -25.93 7.26
C LYS A 4 3.12 -25.38 7.09
N ASN A 5 2.12 -26.22 7.39
CA ASN A 5 0.71 -25.82 7.33
C ASN A 5 0.38 -24.71 8.35
N THR A 6 0.91 -24.79 9.56
CA THR A 6 0.67 -23.78 10.61
C THR A 6 1.23 -22.41 10.21
N LYS A 7 2.41 -22.36 9.58
CA LYS A 7 2.99 -21.09 9.08
C LYS A 7 2.14 -20.47 7.97
N THR A 8 1.66 -21.28 7.02
CA THR A 8 0.82 -20.81 5.91
C THR A 8 -0.53 -20.28 6.43
N VAL A 9 -1.15 -20.98 7.37
CA VAL A 9 -2.41 -20.54 7.99
C VAL A 9 -2.21 -19.20 8.74
N ARG A 10 -1.15 -19.06 9.53
CA ARG A 10 -0.81 -17.79 10.20
C ARG A 10 -0.64 -16.64 9.19
N GLN A 11 0.08 -16.87 8.08
CA GLN A 11 0.26 -15.87 7.05
C GLN A 11 -1.05 -15.47 6.39
N LEU A 12 -1.92 -16.43 6.10
CA LEU A 12 -3.24 -16.17 5.51
C LEU A 12 -4.12 -15.35 6.44
N VAL A 13 -4.17 -15.68 7.74
CA VAL A 13 -4.94 -14.93 8.74
C VAL A 13 -4.42 -13.50 8.88
N LEU A 14 -3.10 -13.31 8.93
CA LEU A 14 -2.51 -11.97 9.00
C LEU A 14 -2.74 -11.18 7.71
N ALA A 15 -2.65 -11.80 6.54
CA ALA A 15 -2.96 -11.13 5.27
C ALA A 15 -4.42 -10.69 5.20
N ALA A 16 -5.35 -11.54 5.66
CA ALA A 16 -6.77 -11.19 5.78
C ALA A 16 -7.00 -10.04 6.76
N LEU A 17 -6.26 -10.00 7.88
CA LEU A 17 -6.31 -8.88 8.83
C LEU A 17 -5.83 -7.57 8.21
N PHE A 18 -4.69 -7.59 7.48
CA PHE A 18 -4.21 -6.40 6.78
C PHE A 18 -5.20 -5.93 5.70
N LEU A 19 -5.84 -6.86 4.99
CA LEU A 19 -6.89 -6.54 4.03
C LEU A 19 -8.10 -5.90 4.71
N ALA A 20 -8.54 -6.43 5.85
CA ALA A 20 -9.63 -5.85 6.65
C ALA A 20 -9.28 -4.44 7.15
N LEU A 21 -8.05 -4.22 7.63
CA LEU A 21 -7.56 -2.89 8.01
C LEU A 21 -7.57 -1.92 6.82
N ALA A 22 -7.21 -2.39 5.61
CA ALA A 22 -7.29 -1.57 4.41
C ALA A 22 -8.72 -1.14 4.06
N PHE A 23 -9.74 -1.90 4.49
CA PHE A 23 -11.14 -1.51 4.35
C PHE A 23 -11.61 -0.55 5.45
N VAL A 24 -11.21 -0.79 6.69
CA VAL A 24 -11.68 -0.05 7.86
C VAL A 24 -11.03 1.34 7.98
N LEU A 25 -9.71 1.45 7.75
CA LEU A 25 -9.01 2.72 7.93
C LEU A 25 -9.59 3.89 7.10
N PRO A 26 -9.97 3.72 5.83
CA PRO A 26 -10.64 4.78 5.09
C PRO A 26 -12.02 5.18 5.64
N LEU A 27 -12.70 4.30 6.38
CA LEU A 27 -13.96 4.67 7.05
C LEU A 27 -13.72 5.69 8.17
N LEU A 28 -12.58 5.59 8.85
CA LEU A 28 -12.20 6.55 9.90
C LEU A 28 -11.95 7.97 9.35
N THR A 29 -11.65 8.11 8.05
CA THR A 29 -11.54 9.40 7.37
C THR A 29 -12.88 9.93 6.85
N GLY A 30 -14.01 9.33 7.27
CA GLY A 30 -15.36 9.71 6.91
C GLY A 30 -15.69 9.51 5.42
N GLN A 31 -14.91 8.70 4.70
CA GLN A 31 -15.01 8.48 3.24
C GLN A 31 -15.01 9.79 2.41
N VAL A 32 -14.45 10.87 2.97
CA VAL A 32 -14.29 12.14 2.26
C VAL A 32 -13.16 12.00 1.24
N PRO A 33 -13.43 12.08 -0.09
CA PRO A 33 -12.42 11.81 -1.11
C PRO A 33 -11.16 12.68 -0.97
N LYS A 34 -11.33 13.95 -0.61
CA LYS A 34 -10.21 14.87 -0.41
C LYS A 34 -9.30 14.40 0.74
N VAL A 35 -9.87 14.03 1.88
CA VAL A 35 -9.12 13.55 3.05
C VAL A 35 -8.49 12.19 2.77
N GLY A 36 -9.23 11.29 2.13
CA GLY A 36 -8.73 9.97 1.72
C GLY A 36 -7.53 10.05 0.77
N ASN A 37 -7.59 10.95 -0.21
CA ASN A 37 -6.48 11.17 -1.15
C ASN A 37 -5.25 11.80 -0.47
N MET A 38 -5.45 12.64 0.53
CA MET A 38 -4.36 13.27 1.28
C MET A 38 -3.68 12.29 2.25
N LEU A 39 -4.45 11.50 2.99
CA LEU A 39 -3.92 10.60 4.04
C LEU A 39 -3.52 9.23 3.53
N CYS A 40 -4.05 8.81 2.38
CA CYS A 40 -3.74 7.51 1.78
C CYS A 40 -3.88 6.33 2.77
N PRO A 41 -5.01 6.19 3.49
CA PRO A 41 -5.12 5.27 4.62
C PRO A 41 -4.94 3.80 4.26
N MET A 42 -5.27 3.39 3.04
CA MET A 42 -5.10 2.01 2.55
C MET A 42 -3.62 1.62 2.37
N HIS A 43 -2.73 2.60 2.22
CA HIS A 43 -1.30 2.33 2.00
C HIS A 43 -0.61 1.76 3.25
N PHE A 44 -1.05 2.17 4.45
CA PHE A 44 -0.46 1.70 5.71
C PHE A 44 -0.54 0.18 5.89
N PRO A 45 -1.72 -0.46 5.81
CA PRO A 45 -1.82 -1.92 5.97
C PRO A 45 -1.06 -2.67 4.89
N VAL A 46 -1.03 -2.17 3.66
CA VAL A 46 -0.34 -2.82 2.54
C VAL A 46 1.18 -2.78 2.72
N LEU A 47 1.73 -1.63 3.08
CA LEU A 47 3.16 -1.51 3.40
C LEU A 47 3.55 -2.43 4.57
N LEU A 48 2.77 -2.39 5.66
CA LEU A 48 3.00 -3.27 6.82
C LEU A 48 2.87 -4.75 6.44
N CYS A 49 1.91 -5.13 5.61
CA CYS A 49 1.78 -6.49 5.08
C CYS A 49 3.06 -6.91 4.35
N GLY A 50 3.61 -6.04 3.49
CA GLY A 50 4.88 -6.28 2.80
C GLY A 50 6.03 -6.50 3.77
N PHE A 51 6.19 -5.63 4.76
CA PHE A 51 7.24 -5.74 5.78
C PHE A 51 7.12 -7.00 6.65
N VAL A 52 5.91 -7.36 7.07
CA VAL A 52 5.63 -8.46 8.02
C VAL A 52 5.57 -9.81 7.33
N LEU A 53 4.85 -9.92 6.22
CA LEU A 53 4.59 -11.20 5.54
C LEU A 53 5.47 -11.41 4.30
N GLY A 54 6.09 -10.33 3.79
CA GLY A 54 6.94 -10.36 2.61
C GLY A 54 6.21 -10.00 1.32
N GLY A 55 7.01 -9.82 0.25
CA GLY A 55 6.56 -9.27 -1.04
C GLY A 55 5.34 -9.94 -1.67
N PRO A 56 5.28 -11.28 -1.79
CA PRO A 56 4.13 -11.95 -2.41
C PRO A 56 2.79 -11.66 -1.72
N TRP A 57 2.75 -11.65 -0.38
CA TRP A 57 1.55 -11.31 0.37
C TRP A 57 1.22 -9.83 0.28
N GLY A 58 2.24 -8.95 0.37
CA GLY A 58 2.07 -7.52 0.18
C GLY A 58 1.51 -7.17 -1.20
N LEU A 59 2.01 -7.84 -2.26
CA LEU A 59 1.49 -7.71 -3.62
C LEU A 59 0.02 -8.13 -3.70
N ALA A 60 -0.32 -9.32 -3.19
CA ALA A 60 -1.68 -9.86 -3.27
C ALA A 60 -2.68 -8.97 -2.53
N VAL A 61 -2.37 -8.57 -1.28
CA VAL A 61 -3.22 -7.67 -0.48
C VAL A 61 -3.31 -6.29 -1.13
N GLY A 62 -2.18 -5.74 -1.60
CA GLY A 62 -2.14 -4.43 -2.24
C GLY A 62 -2.95 -4.36 -3.52
N PHE A 63 -2.90 -5.41 -4.34
CA PHE A 63 -3.70 -5.49 -5.56
C PHE A 63 -5.20 -5.66 -5.26
N ALA A 64 -5.54 -6.54 -4.33
CA ALA A 64 -6.93 -6.85 -4.02
C ALA A 64 -7.66 -5.72 -3.28
N ALA A 65 -6.98 -5.03 -2.36
CA ALA A 65 -7.61 -4.08 -1.44
C ALA A 65 -8.42 -2.96 -2.14
N PRO A 66 -7.88 -2.18 -3.09
CA PRO A 66 -8.65 -1.09 -3.70
C PRO A 66 -9.76 -1.60 -4.62
N LEU A 67 -9.57 -2.74 -5.30
CA LEU A 67 -10.58 -3.33 -6.17
C LEU A 67 -11.77 -3.85 -5.37
N LEU A 68 -11.51 -4.66 -4.36
CA LEU A 68 -12.57 -5.17 -3.47
C LEU A 68 -13.28 -4.04 -2.74
N ARG A 69 -12.55 -3.04 -2.27
CA ARG A 69 -13.17 -1.88 -1.63
C ARG A 69 -14.06 -1.10 -2.58
N SER A 70 -13.65 -0.92 -3.83
CA SER A 70 -14.47 -0.27 -4.86
C SER A 70 -15.78 -1.02 -5.10
N VAL A 71 -15.73 -2.36 -5.18
CA VAL A 71 -16.91 -3.21 -5.37
C VAL A 71 -17.83 -3.18 -4.15
N LEU A 72 -17.27 -3.28 -2.94
CA LEU A 72 -18.05 -3.41 -1.70
C LEU A 72 -18.62 -2.09 -1.20
N PHE A 73 -17.89 -0.99 -1.36
CA PHE A 73 -18.24 0.31 -0.77
C PHE A 73 -18.45 1.42 -1.82
N GLY A 74 -18.31 1.12 -3.12
CA GLY A 74 -18.41 2.11 -4.19
C GLY A 74 -17.28 3.16 -4.24
N MET A 75 -16.28 3.03 -3.33
CA MET A 75 -15.19 4.01 -3.18
C MET A 75 -13.86 3.31 -2.89
N PRO A 76 -12.77 3.67 -3.59
CA PRO A 76 -12.66 4.67 -4.67
C PRO A 76 -13.39 4.22 -5.94
N PRO A 77 -13.72 5.14 -6.89
CA PRO A 77 -14.33 4.75 -8.17
C PRO A 77 -13.47 3.72 -8.89
N MET A 78 -14.13 2.66 -9.42
CA MET A 78 -13.42 1.53 -10.03
C MET A 78 -12.47 2.00 -11.14
N PHE A 79 -13.00 2.76 -12.08
CA PHE A 79 -12.21 3.32 -13.17
C PHE A 79 -12.12 4.85 -13.03
N PRO A 80 -10.96 5.41 -13.21
CA PRO A 80 -9.63 4.83 -13.36
C PRO A 80 -8.89 4.68 -12.02
N VAL A 81 -9.53 5.07 -10.88
CA VAL A 81 -8.85 5.29 -9.60
C VAL A 81 -8.48 3.96 -8.92
N ALA A 82 -9.45 3.06 -8.69
CA ALA A 82 -9.19 1.79 -8.01
C ALA A 82 -8.20 0.92 -8.79
N ILE A 83 -8.30 0.89 -10.12
CA ILE A 83 -7.37 0.16 -10.98
C ILE A 83 -5.95 0.69 -10.83
N SER A 84 -5.74 2.00 -10.95
CA SER A 84 -4.40 2.58 -10.80
C SER A 84 -3.84 2.39 -9.39
N MET A 85 -4.69 2.51 -8.36
CA MET A 85 -4.32 2.22 -6.97
C MET A 85 -3.96 0.74 -6.74
N ALA A 86 -4.60 -0.20 -7.43
CA ALA A 86 -4.29 -1.62 -7.29
C ALA A 86 -2.85 -1.92 -7.71
N PHE A 87 -2.40 -1.38 -8.83
CA PHE A 87 -1.01 -1.52 -9.28
C PHE A 87 -0.02 -0.77 -8.38
N GLU A 88 -0.38 0.41 -7.92
CA GLU A 88 0.41 1.19 -6.97
C GLU A 88 0.63 0.43 -5.66
N LEU A 89 -0.46 0.01 -5.00
CA LEU A 89 -0.38 -0.68 -3.72
C LEU A 89 0.25 -2.07 -3.83
N ALA A 90 0.01 -2.79 -4.93
CA ALA A 90 0.72 -4.04 -5.22
C ALA A 90 2.23 -3.83 -5.27
N THR A 91 2.67 -2.75 -5.93
CA THR A 91 4.09 -2.37 -6.00
C THR A 91 4.64 -1.99 -4.62
N TYR A 92 3.89 -1.23 -3.81
CA TYR A 92 4.28 -0.89 -2.45
C TYR A 92 4.51 -2.15 -1.61
N GLY A 93 3.55 -3.07 -1.59
CA GLY A 93 3.65 -4.31 -0.83
C GLY A 93 4.74 -5.25 -1.32
N LEU A 94 4.92 -5.33 -2.65
CA LEU A 94 5.97 -6.16 -3.25
C LEU A 94 7.36 -5.63 -2.92
N VAL A 95 7.61 -4.36 -3.21
CA VAL A 95 8.94 -3.73 -3.06
C VAL A 95 9.33 -3.67 -1.59
N SER A 96 8.42 -3.24 -0.70
CA SER A 96 8.70 -3.21 0.74
C SER A 96 9.09 -4.59 1.26
N GLY A 97 8.35 -5.63 0.90
CA GLY A 97 8.63 -6.99 1.37
C GLY A 97 9.88 -7.63 0.75
N LEU A 98 10.16 -7.39 -0.53
CA LEU A 98 11.35 -7.94 -1.18
C LEU A 98 12.64 -7.28 -0.70
N LEU A 99 12.65 -5.96 -0.58
CA LEU A 99 13.83 -5.22 -0.14
C LEU A 99 14.08 -5.43 1.35
N TRP A 100 13.03 -5.44 2.18
CA TRP A 100 13.16 -5.66 3.62
C TRP A 100 13.80 -7.00 3.96
N ARG A 101 13.44 -8.07 3.25
CA ARG A 101 14.07 -9.40 3.42
C ARG A 101 15.58 -9.42 3.19
N ARG A 102 16.11 -8.46 2.43
CA ARG A 102 17.55 -8.34 2.11
C ARG A 102 18.23 -7.24 2.92
N ALA A 103 17.46 -6.44 3.65
CA ALA A 103 17.96 -5.30 4.39
C ALA A 103 18.57 -5.72 5.75
N LYS A 104 19.38 -4.85 6.33
CA LYS A 104 20.03 -5.07 7.64
C LYS A 104 19.09 -4.91 8.85
N HIS A 105 17.79 -4.78 8.66
CA HIS A 105 16.77 -4.64 9.72
C HIS A 105 17.08 -3.53 10.74
N ASN A 106 17.69 -2.44 10.30
CA ASN A 106 17.95 -1.25 11.09
C ASN A 106 17.11 -0.06 10.60
N LEU A 107 17.01 0.98 11.41
CA LEU A 107 16.21 2.16 11.11
C LEU A 107 16.57 2.83 9.76
N PRO A 108 17.84 3.07 9.41
CA PRO A 108 18.18 3.65 8.11
C PRO A 108 17.74 2.78 6.93
N ALA A 109 17.90 1.45 7.04
CA ALA A 109 17.45 0.51 6.01
C ALA A 109 15.92 0.51 5.88
N LEU A 110 15.19 0.62 6.99
CA LEU A 110 13.74 0.72 6.98
C LEU A 110 13.27 1.94 6.19
N TYR A 111 13.84 3.12 6.46
CA TYR A 111 13.52 4.33 5.70
C TYR A 111 13.89 4.22 4.23
N ALA A 112 15.04 3.64 3.92
CA ALA A 112 15.47 3.43 2.53
C ALA A 112 14.50 2.51 1.77
N VAL A 113 14.07 1.40 2.37
CA VAL A 113 13.09 0.47 1.80
C VAL A 113 11.73 1.15 1.64
N LEU A 114 11.28 1.88 2.66
CA LEU A 114 10.00 2.59 2.64
C LEU A 114 9.97 3.63 1.52
N LEU A 115 10.99 4.47 1.41
CA LEU A 115 11.13 5.46 0.33
C LEU A 115 11.19 4.80 -1.05
N ALA A 116 11.96 3.72 -1.20
CA ALA A 116 12.03 2.97 -2.46
C ALA A 116 10.67 2.39 -2.86
N ALA A 117 9.92 1.83 -1.91
CA ALA A 117 8.55 1.35 -2.15
C ALA A 117 7.62 2.48 -2.58
N MET A 118 7.66 3.62 -1.86
CA MET A 118 6.82 4.78 -2.16
C MET A 118 7.11 5.37 -3.54
N VAL A 119 8.38 5.56 -3.89
CA VAL A 119 8.77 6.10 -5.19
C VAL A 119 8.38 5.14 -6.32
N SER A 120 8.71 3.85 -6.20
CA SER A 120 8.38 2.86 -7.24
C SER A 120 6.87 2.74 -7.45
N GLY A 121 6.06 2.71 -6.39
CA GLY A 121 4.62 2.63 -6.53
C GLY A 121 4.00 3.89 -7.14
N ARG A 122 4.52 5.09 -6.82
CA ARG A 122 4.08 6.34 -7.46
C ARG A 122 4.40 6.38 -8.95
N ILE A 123 5.56 5.88 -9.35
CA ILE A 123 5.91 5.75 -10.77
C ILE A 123 4.93 4.81 -11.47
N VAL A 124 4.68 3.63 -10.89
CA VAL A 124 3.73 2.66 -11.45
C VAL A 124 2.31 3.25 -11.53
N TRP A 125 1.84 3.93 -10.48
CA TRP A 125 0.56 4.64 -10.50
C TRP A 125 0.47 5.64 -11.65
N GLY A 126 1.50 6.46 -11.85
CA GLY A 126 1.56 7.44 -12.93
C GLY A 126 1.50 6.79 -14.31
N ILE A 127 2.27 5.72 -14.53
CA ILE A 127 2.28 4.96 -15.78
C ILE A 127 0.88 4.38 -16.06
N VAL A 128 0.28 3.72 -15.07
CA VAL A 128 -1.06 3.13 -15.23
C VAL A 128 -2.11 4.22 -15.52
N ARG A 129 -2.06 5.35 -14.80
CA ARG A 129 -2.96 6.49 -15.05
C ARG A 129 -2.81 7.05 -16.46
N PHE A 130 -1.58 7.18 -16.94
CA PHE A 130 -1.28 7.63 -18.31
C PHE A 130 -1.85 6.67 -19.35
N VAL A 131 -1.62 5.36 -19.18
CA VAL A 131 -2.16 4.32 -20.08
C VAL A 131 -3.70 4.33 -20.08
N LEU A 132 -4.32 4.37 -18.91
CA LEU A 132 -5.79 4.38 -18.80
C LEU A 132 -6.40 5.64 -19.43
N ALA A 133 -5.77 6.80 -19.28
CA ALA A 133 -6.22 8.03 -19.94
C ALA A 133 -6.13 7.92 -21.47
N GLY A 134 -5.01 7.39 -22.00
CA GLY A 134 -4.86 7.17 -23.44
C GLY A 134 -5.89 6.21 -24.02
N LEU A 135 -6.24 5.13 -23.31
CA LEU A 135 -7.27 4.17 -23.75
C LEU A 135 -8.70 4.77 -23.81
N THR A 136 -8.96 5.82 -23.04
CA THR A 136 -10.28 6.48 -23.00
C THR A 136 -10.34 7.77 -23.80
N GLY A 137 -9.31 8.06 -24.60
CA GLY A 137 -9.23 9.31 -25.37
C GLY A 137 -9.03 10.56 -24.51
N GLY A 138 -8.71 10.38 -23.22
CA GLY A 138 -8.41 11.46 -22.28
C GLY A 138 -6.94 11.83 -22.28
N SER A 139 -6.58 12.87 -21.50
CA SER A 139 -5.20 13.26 -21.25
C SER A 139 -4.88 13.19 -19.75
N PHE A 140 -3.68 12.74 -19.43
CA PHE A 140 -3.14 12.78 -18.08
C PHE A 140 -1.81 13.55 -18.12
N PRO A 141 -1.84 14.88 -18.03
CA PRO A 141 -0.66 15.71 -18.16
C PRO A 141 0.30 15.49 -16.97
N PHE A 142 1.58 15.73 -17.19
CA PHE A 142 2.62 15.57 -16.16
C PHE A 142 2.34 16.44 -14.90
N SER A 143 1.71 17.60 -15.07
CA SER A 143 1.28 18.44 -13.93
C SER A 143 0.25 17.73 -13.04
N ALA A 144 -0.68 16.96 -13.62
CA ALA A 144 -1.63 16.15 -12.85
C ALA A 144 -0.94 15.01 -12.10
N PHE A 145 0.08 14.40 -12.71
CA PHE A 145 0.93 13.42 -12.04
C PHE A 145 1.66 14.03 -10.83
N LEU A 146 2.34 15.16 -10.99
CA LEU A 146 3.05 15.83 -9.90
C LEU A 146 2.09 16.25 -8.78
N SER A 147 0.93 16.80 -9.14
CA SER A 147 -0.09 17.21 -8.17
C SER A 147 -0.58 16.01 -7.34
N GLY A 148 -0.94 14.90 -7.99
CA GLY A 148 -1.44 13.71 -7.31
C GLY A 148 -0.36 12.93 -6.55
N ALA A 149 0.81 12.77 -7.17
CA ALA A 149 1.89 11.96 -6.60
C ALA A 149 2.61 12.63 -5.42
N LEU A 150 2.75 13.95 -5.45
CA LEU A 150 3.51 14.70 -4.44
C LEU A 150 2.60 15.63 -3.62
N PHE A 151 2.05 16.70 -4.22
CA PHE A 151 1.39 17.76 -3.46
C PHE A 151 0.18 17.28 -2.66
N THR A 152 -0.71 16.52 -3.29
CA THR A 152 -1.91 16.02 -2.60
C THR A 152 -1.59 14.97 -1.55
N ALA A 153 -0.57 14.15 -1.79
CA ALA A 153 -0.21 13.01 -0.93
C ALA A 153 0.79 13.36 0.19
N VAL A 154 1.34 14.60 0.25
CA VAL A 154 2.33 15.00 1.28
C VAL A 154 1.88 14.63 2.70
N PRO A 155 0.66 14.92 3.18
CA PRO A 155 0.26 14.55 4.52
C PRO A 155 0.30 13.03 4.76
N GLY A 156 -0.13 12.24 3.77
CA GLY A 156 -0.07 10.78 3.83
C GLY A 156 1.36 10.25 3.82
N ILE A 157 2.24 10.83 3.00
CA ILE A 157 3.66 10.49 2.95
C ILE A 157 4.33 10.73 4.32
N VAL A 158 4.11 11.90 4.90
CA VAL A 158 4.65 12.24 6.23
C VAL A 158 4.11 11.27 7.29
N ALA A 159 2.79 11.02 7.28
CA ALA A 159 2.19 10.07 8.21
C ALA A 159 2.77 8.64 8.03
N GLN A 160 3.00 8.18 6.81
CA GLN A 160 3.62 6.88 6.53
C GLN A 160 5.07 6.83 7.05
N LEU A 161 5.87 7.87 6.83
CA LEU A 161 7.26 7.95 7.31
C LEU A 161 7.36 7.93 8.85
N VAL A 162 6.34 8.38 9.55
CA VAL A 162 6.29 8.37 11.02
C VAL A 162 5.67 7.08 11.56
N LEU A 163 4.48 6.72 11.06
CA LEU A 163 3.70 5.63 11.64
C LEU A 163 4.21 4.24 11.22
N ILE A 164 4.71 4.06 9.99
CA ILE A 164 5.19 2.74 9.56
C ILE A 164 6.38 2.25 10.40
N PRO A 165 7.44 3.05 10.64
CA PRO A 165 8.53 2.63 11.52
C PRO A 165 8.06 2.35 12.95
N LEU A 166 7.18 3.19 13.49
CA LEU A 166 6.63 3.01 14.84
C LEU A 166 5.83 1.71 14.96
N LEU A 167 4.91 1.46 14.03
CA LEU A 167 4.08 0.26 14.01
C LEU A 167 4.91 -1.01 13.75
N LEU A 168 5.87 -0.95 12.83
CA LEU A 168 6.72 -2.10 12.54
C LEU A 168 7.58 -2.47 13.74
N THR A 169 8.19 -1.50 14.42
CA THR A 169 8.96 -1.77 15.64
C THR A 169 8.09 -2.31 16.78
N ALA A 170 6.85 -1.86 16.89
CA ALA A 170 5.88 -2.42 17.85
C ALA A 170 5.51 -3.87 17.51
N LEU A 171 5.27 -4.17 16.23
CA LEU A 171 4.98 -5.52 15.75
C LEU A 171 6.17 -6.48 15.92
N GLN A 172 7.40 -6.01 15.74
CA GLN A 172 8.62 -6.78 16.00
C GLN A 172 8.74 -7.12 17.49
N LYS A 173 8.55 -6.14 18.39
CA LYS A 173 8.54 -6.38 19.84
C LYS A 173 7.45 -7.35 20.29
N ALA A 174 6.30 -7.36 19.59
CA ALA A 174 5.20 -8.28 19.85
C ALA A 174 5.38 -9.68 19.19
N GLY A 175 6.49 -9.93 18.46
CA GLY A 175 6.78 -11.22 17.83
C GLY A 175 5.96 -11.51 16.56
N PHE A 176 5.39 -10.51 15.94
CA PHE A 176 4.62 -10.65 14.69
C PHE A 176 5.46 -10.40 13.43
N ALA A 177 6.60 -9.72 13.54
CA ALA A 177 7.53 -9.45 12.46
C ALA A 177 8.97 -9.79 12.88
N ASP A 178 9.78 -10.27 11.93
CA ASP A 178 11.22 -10.55 12.10
C ASP A 178 12.05 -9.28 11.81
#